data_c64d758989128b35a276ee6742bfb0ac
#
_entry.id   c64d758989128b35a276ee6742bfb0ac
#
_cell.length_a   1.000
_cell.length_b   1.000
_cell.length_c   1.000
_cell.angle_alpha   90.00
_cell.angle_beta   90.00
_cell.angle_gamma   90.00
#
_symmetry.space_group_name_H-M   'P 1'
#
loop_
_entity.id
_entity.type
_entity.pdbx_description
1 polymer ?
#
loop_
_entity_poly.entity_id
_entity_poly.type
_entity_poly.pdbx_seq_one_letter_code
_entity_poly.pdbx_strand_id
1 'polypeptide(L)'
;MLRSLRRLLLKLLLWFIAGSFLLVLALRWVPPPGTALMVERKIESWIDGKPIDLQRTWRSWEQLPDDLKIAVIASEDQKFAQHWGFDVKAIKAALSHNQQGGSVRGASTLSQQVAKNLFLWSGRSWLRKGIEVWFTGLIELLWPKERILEVYLLSLIHI
;
A
#
# COMPACT_ATOMS: atom_id res chain seq x y z
N MET A 1 -38.19 -5.96 0.67
CA MET A 1 -36.91 -6.61 0.49
C MET A 1 -35.83 -5.69 -0.11
N LEU A 2 -36.01 -5.11 -1.28
CA LEU A 2 -35.03 -4.19 -1.95
C LEU A 2 -34.63 -2.97 -1.08
N ARG A 3 -35.58 -2.31 -0.40
CA ARG A 3 -35.27 -1.15 0.46
C ARG A 3 -34.41 -1.53 1.67
N SER A 4 -34.65 -2.71 2.25
CA SER A 4 -33.85 -3.22 3.38
C SER A 4 -32.42 -3.56 2.94
N LEU A 5 -32.27 -4.24 1.80
CA LEU A 5 -30.96 -4.56 1.21
C LEU A 5 -30.15 -3.29 0.90
N ARG A 6 -30.79 -2.29 0.27
CA ARG A 6 -30.12 -1.00 -0.01
C ARG A 6 -29.64 -0.31 1.27
N ARG A 7 -30.48 -0.29 2.33
CA ARG A 7 -30.09 0.27 3.63
C ARG A 7 -28.92 -0.48 4.26
N LEU A 8 -28.89 -1.80 4.15
CA LEU A 8 -27.77 -2.61 4.64
C LEU A 8 -26.47 -2.28 3.88
N LEU A 9 -26.52 -2.27 2.55
CA LEU A 9 -25.36 -1.95 1.72
C LEU A 9 -24.81 -0.53 1.99
N LEU A 10 -25.71 0.46 2.16
CA LEU A 10 -25.30 1.82 2.55
C LEU A 10 -24.64 1.86 3.92
N LYS A 11 -25.17 1.14 4.91
CA LYS A 11 -24.54 1.05 6.23
C LYS A 11 -23.17 0.40 6.15
N LEU A 12 -23.02 -0.70 5.42
CA LEU A 12 -21.72 -1.38 5.24
C LEU A 12 -20.72 -0.46 4.55
N LEU A 13 -21.13 0.27 3.52
CA LEU A 13 -20.29 1.24 2.84
C LEU A 13 -19.83 2.37 3.79
N LEU A 14 -20.74 2.93 4.57
CA LEU A 14 -20.41 3.97 5.56
C LEU A 14 -19.46 3.46 6.64
N TRP A 15 -19.66 2.23 7.13
CA TRP A 15 -18.74 1.60 8.08
C TRP A 15 -17.36 1.36 7.46
N PHE A 16 -17.30 0.94 6.19
CA PHE A 16 -16.04 0.78 5.48
C PHE A 16 -15.30 2.11 5.33
N ILE A 17 -16.00 3.17 4.91
CA ILE A 17 -15.40 4.51 4.76
C ILE A 17 -14.90 5.03 6.11
N ALA A 18 -15.74 5.02 7.14
CA ALA A 18 -15.39 5.52 8.46
C ALA A 18 -14.25 4.69 9.08
N GLY A 19 -14.35 3.38 9.04
CA GLY A 19 -13.36 2.47 9.60
C GLY A 19 -12.00 2.58 8.90
N SER A 20 -11.98 2.62 7.57
CA SER A 20 -10.74 2.80 6.80
C SER A 20 -10.10 4.16 7.05
N PHE A 21 -10.90 5.23 7.13
CA PHE A 21 -10.41 6.57 7.46
C PHE A 21 -9.77 6.61 8.85
N LEU A 22 -10.46 6.10 9.87
CA LEU A 22 -9.95 6.06 11.24
C LEU A 22 -8.70 5.20 11.36
N LEU A 23 -8.66 4.06 10.68
CA LEU A 23 -7.50 3.18 10.66
C LEU A 23 -6.29 3.89 10.05
N VAL A 24 -6.43 4.48 8.86
CA VAL A 24 -5.33 5.20 8.20
C VAL A 24 -4.90 6.40 9.04
N LEU A 25 -5.85 7.12 9.64
CA LEU A 25 -5.56 8.25 10.53
C LEU A 25 -4.74 7.80 11.75
N ALA A 26 -5.13 6.71 12.41
CA ALA A 26 -4.41 6.17 13.57
C ALA A 26 -2.97 5.74 13.20
N LEU A 27 -2.79 5.09 12.04
CA LEU A 27 -1.49 4.64 11.54
C LEU A 27 -0.57 5.79 11.09
N ARG A 28 -1.05 7.01 11.06
CA ARG A 28 -0.20 8.20 10.89
C ARG A 28 0.85 8.32 11.99
N TRP A 29 0.49 7.99 13.23
CA TRP A 29 1.37 8.12 14.40
C TRP A 29 1.76 6.78 15.01
N VAL A 30 0.90 5.78 14.88
CA VAL A 30 1.13 4.46 15.45
C VAL A 30 1.85 3.57 14.43
N PRO A 31 2.97 2.94 14.77
CA PRO A 31 3.60 1.94 13.93
C PRO A 31 2.62 0.82 13.58
N PRO A 32 2.45 0.45 12.29
CA PRO A 32 1.58 -0.67 11.94
C PRO A 32 2.07 -1.95 12.66
N PRO A 33 1.22 -2.70 13.34
CA PRO A 33 1.63 -3.92 14.06
C PRO A 33 2.06 -5.06 13.12
N GLY A 34 1.70 -4.96 11.85
CA GLY A 34 2.02 -5.89 10.77
C GLY A 34 1.46 -5.39 9.45
N THR A 35 1.73 -6.10 8.37
CA THR A 35 1.16 -5.83 7.06
C THR A 35 0.24 -6.98 6.66
N ALA A 36 -0.73 -6.73 5.77
CA ALA A 36 -1.57 -7.78 5.21
C ALA A 36 -0.72 -8.85 4.51
N LEU A 37 0.35 -8.43 3.85
CA LEU A 37 1.30 -9.33 3.20
C LEU A 37 2.02 -10.24 4.21
N MET A 38 2.40 -9.74 5.39
CA MET A 38 3.00 -10.57 6.45
C MET A 38 2.02 -11.61 6.98
N VAL A 39 0.74 -11.24 7.15
CA VAL A 39 -0.30 -12.17 7.57
C VAL A 39 -0.48 -13.26 6.51
N GLU A 40 -0.55 -12.89 5.24
CA GLU A 40 -0.67 -13.82 4.11
C GLU A 40 0.51 -14.81 4.10
N ARG A 41 1.75 -14.32 4.18
CA ARG A 41 2.96 -15.16 4.24
C ARG A 41 2.97 -16.12 5.43
N LYS A 42 2.51 -15.65 6.60
CA LYS A 42 2.41 -16.50 7.78
C LYS A 42 1.38 -17.62 7.60
N ILE A 43 0.24 -17.31 7.00
CA ILE A 43 -0.79 -18.32 6.68
C ILE A 43 -0.27 -19.33 5.66
N GLU A 44 0.35 -18.86 4.57
CA GLU A 44 0.97 -19.74 3.56
C GLU A 44 2.00 -20.69 4.20
N SER A 45 2.88 -20.16 5.07
CA SER A 45 3.90 -20.95 5.74
C SER A 45 3.33 -22.01 6.68
N TRP A 46 2.18 -21.76 7.31
CA TRP A 46 1.49 -22.75 8.13
C TRP A 46 0.87 -23.86 7.26
N ILE A 47 0.29 -23.50 6.12
CA ILE A 47 -0.28 -24.45 5.17
C ILE A 47 0.79 -25.34 4.59
N ASP A 48 1.97 -24.78 4.28
CA ASP A 48 3.11 -25.51 3.70
C ASP A 48 3.91 -26.31 4.75
N GLY A 49 3.53 -26.24 6.02
CA GLY A 49 4.22 -26.95 7.12
C GLY A 49 5.64 -26.43 7.41
N LYS A 50 5.98 -25.22 6.94
CA LYS A 50 7.29 -24.56 7.14
C LYS A 50 7.08 -23.23 7.86
N PRO A 51 6.93 -23.23 9.20
CA PRO A 51 6.69 -22.00 9.95
C PRO A 51 7.84 -21.01 9.77
N ILE A 52 7.51 -19.77 9.39
CA ILE A 52 8.47 -18.66 9.29
C ILE A 52 8.40 -17.82 10.56
N ASP A 53 9.54 -17.45 11.10
CA ASP A 53 9.66 -16.44 12.15
C ASP A 53 9.85 -15.07 11.49
N LEU A 54 8.80 -14.25 11.53
CA LEU A 54 8.83 -12.89 10.99
C LEU A 54 9.39 -11.95 12.07
N GLN A 55 10.69 -11.74 12.07
CA GLN A 55 11.31 -10.76 12.97
C GLN A 55 11.09 -9.36 12.40
N ARG A 56 10.64 -8.45 13.24
CA ARG A 56 10.39 -7.08 12.86
C ARG A 56 10.91 -6.11 13.90
N THR A 57 11.76 -5.19 13.47
CA THR A 57 12.23 -4.08 14.31
C THR A 57 11.79 -2.77 13.68
N TRP A 58 10.90 -2.04 14.35
CA TRP A 58 10.54 -0.70 13.93
C TRP A 58 11.71 0.26 14.19
N ARG A 59 12.02 1.10 13.20
CA ARG A 59 12.98 2.18 13.31
C ARG A 59 12.25 3.50 13.02
N SER A 60 12.52 4.54 13.81
CA SER A 60 11.96 5.85 13.54
C SER A 60 12.60 6.48 12.29
N TRP A 61 11.93 7.47 11.74
CA TRP A 61 12.41 8.20 10.54
C TRP A 61 13.86 8.68 10.65
N GLU A 62 14.24 9.18 11.84
CA GLU A 62 15.58 9.71 12.14
C GLU A 62 16.65 8.62 12.17
N GLN A 63 16.26 7.38 12.43
CA GLN A 63 17.16 6.21 12.48
C GLN A 63 17.38 5.59 11.09
N LEU A 64 16.62 5.98 10.08
CA LEU A 64 16.75 5.49 8.72
C LEU A 64 17.84 6.29 8.00
N PRO A 65 18.87 5.64 7.39
CA PRO A 65 19.91 6.32 6.64
C PRO A 65 19.34 7.12 5.46
N ASP A 66 19.84 8.34 5.24
CA ASP A 66 19.37 9.19 4.15
C ASP A 66 19.68 8.59 2.78
N ASP A 67 20.82 7.92 2.63
CA ASP A 67 21.17 7.22 1.39
C ASP A 67 20.14 6.14 1.03
N LEU A 68 19.60 5.43 2.02
CA LEU A 68 18.54 4.43 1.80
C LEU A 68 17.24 5.09 1.32
N LYS A 69 16.86 6.21 1.94
CA LYS A 69 15.67 7.00 1.54
C LYS A 69 15.79 7.48 0.10
N ILE A 70 16.95 8.04 -0.25
CA ILE A 70 17.24 8.55 -1.60
C ILE A 70 17.29 7.40 -2.61
N ALA A 71 17.94 6.30 -2.30
CA ALA A 71 18.06 5.15 -3.19
C ALA A 71 16.67 4.57 -3.54
N VAL A 72 15.77 4.45 -2.56
CA VAL A 72 14.40 3.97 -2.79
C VAL A 72 13.61 4.93 -3.66
N ILE A 73 13.63 6.23 -3.38
CA ILE A 73 12.95 7.22 -4.22
C ILE A 73 13.50 7.18 -5.65
N ALA A 74 14.80 7.09 -5.82
CA ALA A 74 15.44 7.08 -7.14
C ALA A 74 15.11 5.81 -7.95
N SER A 75 14.98 4.67 -7.29
CA SER A 75 14.70 3.39 -7.95
C SER A 75 13.21 3.15 -8.21
N GLU A 76 12.34 3.51 -7.27
CA GLU A 76 10.93 3.14 -7.29
C GLU A 76 10.01 4.26 -7.78
N ASP A 77 10.29 5.52 -7.40
CA ASP A 77 9.37 6.63 -7.65
C ASP A 77 10.07 7.99 -7.61
N GLN A 78 10.81 8.31 -8.68
CA GLN A 78 11.62 9.55 -8.76
C GLN A 78 10.83 10.84 -8.56
N LYS A 79 9.51 10.80 -8.75
CA LYS A 79 8.61 11.94 -8.59
C LYS A 79 7.76 11.87 -7.33
N PHE A 80 8.14 11.04 -6.37
CA PHE A 80 7.38 10.80 -5.15
C PHE A 80 6.93 12.08 -4.45
N ALA A 81 7.79 13.08 -4.36
CA ALA A 81 7.47 14.36 -3.74
C ALA A 81 6.57 15.28 -4.58
N GLN A 82 6.34 14.95 -5.87
CA GLN A 82 5.68 15.85 -6.83
C GLN A 82 4.23 15.44 -7.16
N HIS A 83 3.81 14.23 -6.81
CA HIS A 83 2.47 13.73 -7.10
C HIS A 83 1.70 13.34 -5.82
N TRP A 84 0.38 13.22 -5.96
CA TRP A 84 -0.54 12.79 -4.91
C TRP A 84 -0.91 11.30 -5.10
N GLY A 85 0.08 10.44 -4.87
CA GLY A 85 -0.10 8.99 -4.91
C GLY A 85 -0.17 8.35 -6.29
N PHE A 86 -0.31 9.14 -7.37
CA PHE A 86 -0.45 8.63 -8.73
C PHE A 86 0.42 9.45 -9.72
N ASP A 87 1.45 8.83 -10.30
CA ASP A 87 2.16 9.42 -11.44
C ASP A 87 1.42 9.11 -12.75
N VAL A 88 0.49 10.02 -13.12
CA VAL A 88 -0.32 9.87 -14.34
C VAL A 88 0.56 9.82 -15.60
N LYS A 89 1.70 10.50 -15.61
CA LYS A 89 2.63 10.48 -16.75
C LYS A 89 3.30 9.12 -16.88
N ALA A 90 3.78 8.55 -15.76
CA ALA A 90 4.36 7.21 -15.75
C ALA A 90 3.33 6.14 -16.11
N ILE A 91 2.07 6.26 -15.63
CA ILE A 91 0.99 5.35 -15.98
C ILE A 91 0.72 5.37 -17.48
N LYS A 92 0.60 6.55 -18.10
CA LYS A 92 0.38 6.68 -19.56
C LYS A 92 1.56 6.10 -20.35
N ALA A 93 2.80 6.38 -19.93
CA ALA A 93 3.99 5.86 -20.58
C ALA A 93 4.07 4.32 -20.48
N ALA A 94 3.74 3.74 -19.32
CA ALA A 94 3.69 2.30 -19.15
C ALA A 94 2.60 1.64 -20.00
N LEU A 95 1.41 2.23 -20.08
CA LEU A 95 0.34 1.73 -20.93
C LEU A 95 0.73 1.72 -22.43
N SER A 96 1.32 2.82 -22.92
CA SER A 96 1.81 2.90 -24.30
C SER A 96 2.89 1.87 -24.60
N HIS A 97 3.86 1.70 -23.69
CA HIS A 97 4.93 0.70 -23.81
C HIS A 97 4.37 -0.73 -23.85
N ASN A 98 3.44 -1.04 -22.93
CA ASN A 98 2.85 -2.39 -22.82
C ASN A 98 1.98 -2.75 -24.04
N GLN A 99 1.38 -1.75 -24.72
CA GLN A 99 0.64 -1.96 -25.98
C GLN A 99 1.54 -2.28 -27.17
N GLN A 100 2.82 -1.91 -27.11
CA GLN A 100 3.80 -2.18 -28.17
C GLN A 100 4.44 -3.57 -28.08
N GLY A 101 4.00 -4.42 -27.16
CA GLY A 101 4.43 -5.83 -27.06
C GLY A 101 5.78 -6.06 -26.38
N GLY A 102 6.31 -5.07 -25.66
CA GLY A 102 7.52 -5.20 -24.85
C GLY A 102 7.30 -5.90 -23.50
N SER A 103 8.35 -6.01 -22.70
CA SER A 103 8.23 -6.48 -21.31
C SER A 103 7.27 -5.60 -20.53
N VAL A 104 6.39 -6.22 -19.73
CA VAL A 104 5.38 -5.48 -18.95
C VAL A 104 6.04 -4.50 -17.99
N ARG A 105 5.84 -3.20 -18.23
CA ARG A 105 6.34 -2.12 -17.38
C ARG A 105 5.29 -1.77 -16.33
N GLY A 106 5.68 -1.80 -15.05
CA GLY A 106 4.88 -1.29 -13.94
C GLY A 106 4.99 0.23 -13.83
N ALA A 107 3.95 0.85 -13.25
CA ALA A 107 3.92 2.28 -12.95
C ALA A 107 3.29 2.54 -11.57
N SER A 108 3.43 1.60 -10.64
CA SER A 108 2.93 1.76 -9.27
C SER A 108 3.88 2.63 -8.47
N THR A 109 3.33 3.65 -7.81
CA THR A 109 4.07 4.58 -6.95
C THR A 109 4.35 3.97 -5.57
N LEU A 110 5.24 4.59 -4.80
CA LEU A 110 5.52 4.21 -3.40
C LEU A 110 4.23 4.18 -2.55
N SER A 111 3.36 5.18 -2.69
CA SER A 111 2.10 5.25 -1.95
C SER A 111 1.14 4.11 -2.30
N GLN A 112 1.07 3.71 -3.56
CA GLN A 112 0.28 2.55 -3.99
C GLN A 112 0.85 1.24 -3.46
N GLN A 113 2.17 1.12 -3.40
CA GLN A 113 2.83 -0.05 -2.83
C GLN A 113 2.59 -0.16 -1.32
N VAL A 114 2.64 0.97 -0.57
CA VAL A 114 2.29 1.02 0.85
C VAL A 114 0.83 0.60 1.07
N ALA A 115 -0.11 1.18 0.30
CA ALA A 115 -1.52 0.84 0.39
C ALA A 115 -1.76 -0.66 0.16
N LYS A 116 -1.14 -1.22 -0.87
CA LYS A 116 -1.21 -2.65 -1.16
C LYS A 116 -0.66 -3.51 -0.02
N ASN A 117 0.54 -3.22 0.43
CA ASN A 117 1.24 -4.07 1.40
C ASN A 117 0.59 -4.04 2.80
N LEU A 118 0.09 -2.86 3.22
CA LEU A 118 -0.54 -2.71 4.53
C LEU A 118 -1.94 -3.32 4.60
N PHE A 119 -2.76 -3.12 3.56
CA PHE A 119 -4.21 -3.35 3.68
C PHE A 119 -4.74 -4.45 2.77
N LEU A 120 -3.95 -4.95 1.79
CA LEU A 120 -4.46 -5.80 0.73
C LEU A 120 -3.66 -7.09 0.59
N TRP A 121 -4.29 -8.07 -0.04
CA TRP A 121 -3.70 -9.37 -0.38
C TRP A 121 -2.91 -9.34 -1.69
N SER A 122 -2.10 -10.36 -1.94
CA SER A 122 -1.18 -10.44 -3.11
C SER A 122 -1.90 -10.71 -4.44
N GLY A 123 -3.11 -11.24 -4.43
CA GLY A 123 -3.87 -11.59 -5.62
C GLY A 123 -4.10 -10.44 -6.60
N ARG A 124 -4.28 -10.74 -7.89
CA ARG A 124 -4.55 -9.75 -8.94
C ARG A 124 -6.05 -9.74 -9.26
N SER A 125 -6.74 -8.64 -8.90
CA SER A 125 -8.13 -8.40 -9.29
C SER A 125 -8.42 -6.90 -9.43
N TRP A 126 -9.39 -6.57 -10.25
CA TRP A 126 -9.84 -5.18 -10.41
C TRP A 126 -10.46 -4.62 -9.12
N LEU A 127 -11.17 -5.46 -8.35
CA LEU A 127 -11.70 -5.07 -7.05
C LEU A 127 -10.58 -4.66 -6.10
N ARG A 128 -9.53 -5.49 -5.97
CA ARG A 128 -8.37 -5.18 -5.16
C ARG A 128 -7.71 -3.87 -5.62
N LYS A 129 -7.59 -3.66 -6.94
CA LYS A 129 -7.01 -2.43 -7.49
C LYS A 129 -7.85 -1.19 -7.16
N GLY A 130 -9.18 -1.31 -7.16
CA GLY A 130 -10.09 -0.23 -6.72
C GLY A 130 -9.90 0.11 -5.24
N ILE A 131 -9.78 -0.90 -4.37
CA ILE A 131 -9.51 -0.70 -2.94
C ILE A 131 -8.11 -0.12 -2.72
N GLU A 132 -7.10 -0.52 -3.50
CA GLU A 132 -5.76 0.05 -3.46
C GLU A 132 -5.79 1.56 -3.78
N VAL A 133 -6.53 1.97 -4.81
CA VAL A 133 -6.71 3.39 -5.15
C VAL A 133 -7.36 4.16 -3.99
N TRP A 134 -8.37 3.59 -3.34
CA TRP A 134 -9.01 4.18 -2.17
C TRP A 134 -8.02 4.42 -1.03
N PHE A 135 -7.26 3.38 -0.62
CA PHE A 135 -6.28 3.51 0.46
C PHE A 135 -5.12 4.43 0.08
N THR A 136 -4.67 4.42 -1.18
CA THR A 136 -3.66 5.36 -1.67
C THR A 136 -4.11 6.81 -1.49
N GLY A 137 -5.36 7.12 -1.85
CA GLY A 137 -5.92 8.46 -1.64
C GLY A 137 -5.99 8.86 -0.17
N LEU A 138 -6.40 7.94 0.72
CA LEU A 138 -6.42 8.19 2.17
C LEU A 138 -5.02 8.41 2.74
N ILE A 139 -4.04 7.60 2.35
CA ILE A 139 -2.64 7.75 2.79
C ILE A 139 -2.11 9.13 2.38
N GLU A 140 -2.26 9.52 1.13
CA GLU A 140 -1.77 10.81 0.64
C GLU A 140 -2.48 12.00 1.28
N LEU A 141 -3.76 11.86 1.62
CA LEU A 141 -4.52 12.90 2.29
C LEU A 141 -4.10 13.07 3.76
N LEU A 142 -3.80 11.97 4.45
CA LEU A 142 -3.65 11.95 5.91
C LEU A 142 -2.20 11.90 6.37
N TRP A 143 -1.27 11.37 5.56
CA TRP A 143 0.13 11.18 5.96
C TRP A 143 1.08 12.15 5.25
N PRO A 144 2.10 12.67 5.93
CA PRO A 144 3.20 13.34 5.25
C PRO A 144 4.03 12.34 4.44
N LYS A 145 4.75 12.82 3.43
CA LYS A 145 5.58 11.99 2.54
C LYS A 145 6.64 11.18 3.30
N GLU A 146 7.22 11.77 4.33
CA GLU A 146 8.17 11.10 5.22
C GLU A 146 7.55 9.85 5.86
N ARG A 147 6.31 9.95 6.34
CA ARG A 147 5.60 8.81 6.94
C ARG A 147 5.31 7.71 5.93
N ILE A 148 4.93 8.08 4.71
CA ILE A 148 4.70 7.11 3.64
C ILE A 148 5.99 6.35 3.33
N LEU A 149 7.11 7.05 3.18
CA LEU A 149 8.42 6.45 2.90
C LEU A 149 8.93 5.61 4.08
N GLU A 150 8.77 6.08 5.32
CA GLU A 150 9.10 5.33 6.53
C GLU A 150 8.36 3.98 6.56
N VAL A 151 7.05 4.01 6.38
CA VAL A 151 6.23 2.79 6.37
C VAL A 151 6.58 1.90 5.18
N TYR A 152 6.88 2.47 4.00
CA TYR A 152 7.36 1.71 2.85
C TYR A 152 8.61 0.91 3.20
N LEU A 153 9.65 1.58 3.68
CA LEU A 153 10.93 0.97 4.04
C LEU A 153 10.76 -0.13 5.09
N LEU A 154 9.93 0.12 6.10
CA LEU A 154 9.72 -0.80 7.21
C LEU A 154 8.69 -1.90 6.91
N SER A 155 7.93 -1.80 5.83
CA SER A 155 6.99 -2.85 5.39
C SER A 155 7.60 -3.85 4.41
N LEU A 156 8.69 -3.49 3.71
CA LEU A 156 9.31 -4.29 2.67
C LEU A 156 10.62 -4.95 3.08
N ILE A 157 11.39 -4.32 3.98
CA ILE A 157 12.75 -4.79 4.35
C ILE A 157 12.72 -6.09 5.17
N HIS A 158 11.56 -6.57 5.59
CA HIS A 158 11.40 -7.73 6.48
C HIS A 158 10.73 -8.93 5.82
N ILE A 159 10.79 -9.04 4.50
CA ILE A 159 10.25 -10.18 3.74
C ILE A 159 11.36 -11.12 3.32
#